data_c2fafca8015a8246579dbc935faedac3
#
_entry.id   c2fafca8015a8246579dbc935faedac3
#
_cell.length_a   1.000
_cell.length_b   1.000
_cell.length_c   1.000
_cell.angle_alpha   90.00
_cell.angle_beta   90.00
_cell.angle_gamma   90.00
#
_symmetry.space_group_name_H-M   'P 1'
#
loop_
_entity.id
_entity.type
_entity.pdbx_description
1 polymer ?
#
loop_
_entity_poly.entity_id
_entity_poly.type
_entity_poly.pdbx_seq_one_letter_code
_entity_poly.pdbx_strand_id
1 'polypeptide(L)'
;MVFGADSEIVLSGRAATIQTLGGTGALKVGMDFMFHICGERVASTSLPTWGNHNAILGMAGYEIKPYRYYDAATNSLNFEAMVEDLKALPAKTLVVLHSCCHNPTGYDLTEEQWKVVIDICQKGGLTPFLDMAYQGFRDGLDEDAASIRMFAASGMSFLVATSFSKSFNLYNERIGALTVVCQSKAEADVVMTQLKAVVRCNYSNPPAHG
;
A
#
# COMPACT_ATOMS: atom_id res chain seq x y z
N MET A 1 -2.33 -10.18 -11.36
CA MET A 1 -2.94 -8.89 -11.76
C MET A 1 -1.98 -7.73 -11.49
N VAL A 2 -1.76 -7.32 -10.25
CA VAL A 2 -1.00 -6.08 -9.96
C VAL A 2 0.46 -6.08 -10.43
N PHE A 3 1.18 -7.19 -10.35
CA PHE A 3 2.59 -7.27 -10.78
C PHE A 3 2.78 -7.71 -12.23
N GLY A 4 1.79 -8.34 -12.85
CA GLY A 4 1.93 -9.07 -14.11
C GLY A 4 2.39 -10.52 -13.92
N ALA A 5 2.02 -11.40 -14.87
CA ALA A 5 2.31 -12.84 -14.76
C ALA A 5 3.80 -13.15 -14.82
N ASP A 6 4.54 -12.38 -15.62
CA ASP A 6 5.99 -12.57 -15.86
C ASP A 6 6.86 -11.67 -14.97
N SER A 7 6.28 -11.12 -13.91
CA SER A 7 6.99 -10.24 -12.98
C SER A 7 8.13 -10.98 -12.28
N GLU A 8 9.32 -10.40 -12.29
CA GLU A 8 10.48 -10.92 -11.54
C GLU A 8 10.13 -11.15 -10.06
N ILE A 9 9.37 -10.25 -9.43
CA ILE A 9 8.93 -10.38 -8.03
C ILE A 9 8.19 -11.69 -7.78
N VAL A 10 7.31 -12.08 -8.71
CA VAL A 10 6.52 -13.31 -8.63
C VAL A 10 7.40 -14.52 -8.90
N LEU A 11 8.19 -14.48 -9.97
CA LEU A 11 9.02 -15.60 -10.40
C LEU A 11 10.18 -15.92 -9.45
N SER A 12 10.76 -14.90 -8.82
CA SER A 12 11.84 -15.08 -7.83
C SER A 12 11.33 -15.53 -6.45
N GLY A 13 10.01 -15.44 -6.21
CA GLY A 13 9.39 -15.79 -4.93
C GLY A 13 9.66 -14.80 -3.81
N ARG A 14 10.06 -13.56 -4.11
CA ARG A 14 10.27 -12.51 -3.10
C ARG A 14 9.00 -11.72 -2.72
N ALA A 15 7.82 -12.18 -3.15
CA ALA A 15 6.52 -11.65 -2.74
C ALA A 15 5.87 -12.56 -1.69
N ALA A 16 5.76 -12.11 -0.45
CA ALA A 16 4.97 -12.77 0.59
C ALA A 16 3.52 -12.30 0.48
N THR A 17 2.63 -13.15 -0.04
CA THR A 17 1.21 -12.79 -0.27
C THR A 17 0.28 -13.63 0.58
N ILE A 18 -0.67 -12.99 1.27
CA ILE A 18 -1.73 -13.63 2.04
C ILE A 18 -3.10 -13.13 1.60
N GLN A 19 -4.10 -13.98 1.64
CA GLN A 19 -5.50 -13.59 1.50
C GLN A 19 -5.98 -12.87 2.75
N THR A 20 -6.79 -11.82 2.57
CA THR A 20 -7.27 -10.96 3.65
C THR A 20 -8.77 -10.70 3.55
N LEU A 21 -9.37 -10.18 4.63
CA LEU A 21 -10.78 -9.80 4.69
C LEU A 21 -11.00 -8.48 3.93
N GLY A 22 -10.95 -8.52 2.61
CA GLY A 22 -10.97 -7.35 1.73
C GLY A 22 -9.70 -6.50 1.85
N GLY A 23 -9.70 -5.33 1.20
CA GLY A 23 -8.61 -4.35 1.28
C GLY A 23 -8.41 -3.80 2.70
N THR A 24 -9.50 -3.61 3.46
CA THR A 24 -9.42 -3.18 4.87
C THR A 24 -8.62 -4.16 5.71
N GLY A 25 -8.85 -5.47 5.54
CA GLY A 25 -8.07 -6.51 6.22
C GLY A 25 -6.61 -6.52 5.80
N ALA A 26 -6.31 -6.23 4.52
CA ALA A 26 -4.94 -6.10 4.02
C ALA A 26 -4.21 -4.93 4.69
N LEU A 27 -4.83 -3.76 4.74
CA LEU A 27 -4.29 -2.58 5.42
C LEU A 27 -4.07 -2.85 6.91
N LYS A 28 -5.08 -3.43 7.59
CA LYS A 28 -4.97 -3.73 9.03
C LYS A 28 -3.81 -4.68 9.34
N VAL A 29 -3.72 -5.80 8.62
CA VAL A 29 -2.63 -6.77 8.86
C VAL A 29 -1.27 -6.17 8.51
N GLY A 30 -1.17 -5.42 7.40
CA GLY A 30 0.09 -4.77 7.00
C GLY A 30 0.54 -3.71 8.01
N MET A 31 -0.37 -2.86 8.49
CA MET A 31 -0.08 -1.84 9.48
C MET A 31 0.31 -2.46 10.85
N ASP A 32 -0.42 -3.48 11.30
CA ASP A 32 -0.06 -4.21 12.54
C ASP A 32 1.31 -4.90 12.41
N PHE A 33 1.59 -5.53 11.27
CA PHE A 33 2.88 -6.16 11.00
C PHE A 33 4.03 -5.13 11.07
N MET A 34 3.90 -4.01 10.38
CA MET A 34 4.94 -2.97 10.39
C MET A 34 5.10 -2.33 11.78
N PHE A 35 4.00 -2.11 12.51
CA PHE A 35 4.06 -1.52 13.84
C PHE A 35 4.62 -2.49 14.87
N HIS A 36 4.03 -3.68 15.02
CA HIS A 36 4.35 -4.58 16.13
C HIS A 36 5.58 -5.44 15.88
N ILE A 37 5.86 -5.81 14.63
CA ILE A 37 6.96 -6.70 14.26
C ILE A 37 8.17 -5.92 13.74
N CYS A 38 7.96 -4.99 12.78
CA CYS A 38 9.06 -4.21 12.19
C CYS A 38 9.45 -2.99 13.01
N GLY A 39 8.62 -2.59 13.98
CA GLY A 39 8.92 -1.50 14.90
C GLY A 39 8.76 -0.10 14.35
N GLU A 40 8.05 0.09 13.25
CA GLU A 40 7.71 1.41 12.73
C GLU A 40 6.65 2.08 13.59
N ARG A 41 6.84 3.36 13.91
CA ARG A 41 5.97 4.09 14.85
C ARG A 41 5.29 5.30 14.22
N VAL A 42 5.82 5.78 13.11
CA VAL A 42 5.28 6.92 12.38
C VAL A 42 4.67 6.44 11.09
N ALA A 43 3.49 6.96 10.75
CA ALA A 43 2.87 6.75 9.45
C ALA A 43 2.45 8.07 8.83
N SER A 44 2.35 8.07 7.51
CA SER A 44 1.93 9.24 6.74
C SER A 44 0.84 8.86 5.74
N THR A 45 -0.17 9.70 5.64
CA THR A 45 -1.31 9.55 4.71
C THR A 45 -1.54 10.85 3.97
N SER A 46 -2.14 10.79 2.79
CA SER A 46 -2.54 12.00 2.08
C SER A 46 -3.56 12.83 2.88
N LEU A 47 -3.55 14.13 2.66
CA LEU A 47 -4.58 15.06 3.17
C LEU A 47 -5.34 15.68 1.99
N PRO A 48 -6.62 15.32 1.80
CA PRO A 48 -7.39 14.29 2.50
C PRO A 48 -6.99 12.86 2.09
N THR A 49 -7.49 11.87 2.83
CA THR A 49 -7.40 10.44 2.50
C THR A 49 -8.72 9.73 2.80
N TRP A 50 -8.85 8.47 2.39
CA TRP A 50 -9.93 7.62 2.86
C TRP A 50 -9.88 7.49 4.39
N GLY A 51 -10.95 7.95 5.07
CA GLY A 51 -10.94 8.13 6.53
C GLY A 51 -10.52 6.89 7.33
N ASN A 52 -10.74 5.69 6.76
CA ASN A 52 -10.38 4.45 7.44
C ASN A 52 -8.86 4.18 7.50
N HIS A 53 -8.05 4.82 6.64
CA HIS A 53 -6.59 4.75 6.76
C HIS A 53 -6.13 5.25 8.13
N ASN A 54 -6.58 6.44 8.51
CA ASN A 54 -6.22 7.04 9.80
C ASN A 54 -6.81 6.27 10.99
N ALA A 55 -8.02 5.71 10.84
CA ALA A 55 -8.62 4.88 11.87
C ALA A 55 -7.81 3.59 12.13
N ILE A 56 -7.39 2.89 11.07
CA ILE A 56 -6.59 1.65 11.20
C ILE A 56 -5.21 1.95 11.79
N LEU A 57 -4.55 3.02 11.32
CA LEU A 57 -3.25 3.47 11.83
C LEU A 57 -3.34 3.85 13.32
N GLY A 58 -4.36 4.63 13.70
CA GLY A 58 -4.59 5.01 15.09
C GLY A 58 -4.85 3.81 16.00
N MET A 59 -5.62 2.83 15.54
CA MET A 59 -5.88 1.58 16.28
C MET A 59 -4.64 0.68 16.38
N ALA A 60 -3.68 0.80 15.47
CA ALA A 60 -2.39 0.12 15.57
C ALA A 60 -1.41 0.85 16.51
N GLY A 61 -1.62 2.14 16.77
CA GLY A 61 -0.80 2.96 17.67
C GLY A 61 0.17 3.93 16.98
N TYR A 62 0.03 4.16 15.67
CA TYR A 62 0.92 5.06 14.94
C TYR A 62 0.74 6.53 15.32
N GLU A 63 1.85 7.27 15.37
CA GLU A 63 1.86 8.73 15.21
C GLU A 63 1.63 9.04 13.72
N ILE A 64 0.56 9.77 13.41
CA ILE A 64 0.18 10.07 12.02
C ILE A 64 0.65 11.48 11.65
N LYS A 65 1.51 11.56 10.62
CA LYS A 65 2.00 12.82 10.04
C LYS A 65 1.49 12.90 8.59
N PRO A 66 0.37 13.59 8.32
CA PRO A 66 -0.18 13.66 6.98
C PRO A 66 0.72 14.45 6.03
N TYR A 67 0.72 14.08 4.73
CA TYR A 67 1.31 14.89 3.67
C TYR A 67 0.21 15.62 2.89
N ARG A 68 0.49 16.86 2.47
CA ARG A 68 -0.41 17.65 1.64
C ARG A 68 -0.54 16.99 0.27
N TYR A 69 -1.74 16.85 -0.22
CA TYR A 69 -2.03 16.17 -1.48
C TYR A 69 -2.96 16.97 -2.39
N TYR A 70 -3.99 17.58 -1.83
CA TYR A 70 -5.01 18.29 -2.56
C TYR A 70 -5.09 19.75 -2.12
N ASP A 71 -5.20 20.63 -3.12
CA ASP A 71 -5.45 22.06 -2.91
C ASP A 71 -6.90 22.41 -3.27
N ALA A 72 -7.70 22.72 -2.26
CA ALA A 72 -9.10 23.07 -2.42
C ALA A 72 -9.30 24.44 -3.11
N ALA A 73 -8.32 25.35 -3.05
CA ALA A 73 -8.42 26.65 -3.69
C ALA A 73 -8.27 26.57 -5.20
N THR A 74 -7.42 25.67 -5.67
CA THR A 74 -7.19 25.44 -7.11
C THR A 74 -7.94 24.23 -7.65
N ASN A 75 -8.59 23.46 -6.76
CA ASN A 75 -9.23 22.18 -7.07
C ASN A 75 -8.30 21.26 -7.88
N SER A 76 -7.11 21.04 -7.35
CA SER A 76 -6.06 20.26 -8.04
C SER A 76 -5.15 19.50 -7.06
N LEU A 77 -4.33 18.61 -7.62
CA LEU A 77 -3.23 17.97 -6.90
C LEU A 77 -2.17 19.03 -6.54
N ASN A 78 -1.74 19.05 -5.29
CA ASN A 78 -0.62 19.88 -4.82
C ASN A 78 0.66 19.03 -4.71
N PHE A 79 1.23 18.70 -5.87
CA PHE A 79 2.39 17.80 -5.92
C PHE A 79 3.64 18.38 -5.27
N GLU A 80 3.87 19.69 -5.39
CA GLU A 80 5.03 20.34 -4.79
C GLU A 80 5.00 20.25 -3.26
N ALA A 81 3.85 20.52 -2.67
CA ALA A 81 3.66 20.38 -1.22
C ALA A 81 3.77 18.93 -0.75
N MET A 82 3.25 17.97 -1.54
CA MET A 82 3.43 16.54 -1.27
C MET A 82 4.91 16.17 -1.21
N VAL A 83 5.69 16.60 -2.18
CA VAL A 83 7.14 16.34 -2.25
C VAL A 83 7.88 16.94 -1.06
N GLU A 84 7.55 18.16 -0.67
CA GLU A 84 8.13 18.84 0.50
C GLU A 84 7.85 18.04 1.78
N ASP A 85 6.59 17.67 2.01
CA ASP A 85 6.18 16.95 3.20
C ASP A 85 6.81 15.55 3.27
N LEU A 86 6.81 14.79 2.15
CA LEU A 86 7.42 13.46 2.12
C LEU A 86 8.93 13.50 2.39
N LYS A 87 9.65 14.51 1.90
CA LYS A 87 11.09 14.70 2.18
C LYS A 87 11.38 15.02 3.65
N ALA A 88 10.42 15.59 4.36
CA ALA A 88 10.56 15.95 5.77
C ALA A 88 10.25 14.78 6.72
N LEU A 89 9.74 13.66 6.22
CA LEU A 89 9.41 12.51 7.06
C LEU A 89 10.68 11.81 7.58
N PRO A 90 10.65 11.32 8.82
CA PRO A 90 11.75 10.53 9.35
C PRO A 90 11.84 9.17 8.62
N ALA A 91 13.05 8.62 8.54
CA ALA A 91 13.24 7.25 8.02
C ALA A 91 12.37 6.24 8.79
N LYS A 92 11.99 5.14 8.14
CA LYS A 92 11.06 4.12 8.67
C LYS A 92 9.65 4.67 8.95
N THR A 93 9.23 5.70 8.22
CA THR A 93 7.84 6.11 8.19
C THR A 93 7.07 5.25 7.19
N LEU A 94 5.97 4.65 7.62
CA LEU A 94 5.03 3.95 6.76
C LEU A 94 4.21 4.98 5.96
N VAL A 95 4.39 5.02 4.65
CA VAL A 95 3.70 5.98 3.77
C VAL A 95 2.59 5.28 3.01
N VAL A 96 1.35 5.59 3.33
CA VAL A 96 0.17 5.05 2.63
C VAL A 96 -0.09 5.87 1.37
N LEU A 97 -0.08 5.19 0.22
CA LEU A 97 -0.22 5.77 -1.11
C LEU A 97 -1.38 5.10 -1.84
N HIS A 98 -2.32 5.86 -2.39
CA HIS A 98 -3.33 5.32 -3.30
C HIS A 98 -2.67 5.03 -4.65
N SER A 99 -2.77 3.80 -5.13
CA SER A 99 -2.14 3.38 -6.39
C SER A 99 -2.81 3.99 -7.62
N CYS A 100 -4.14 4.09 -7.59
CA CYS A 100 -4.98 4.75 -8.57
C CYS A 100 -6.30 5.16 -7.93
N CYS A 101 -7.10 6.01 -8.61
CA CYS A 101 -8.41 6.46 -8.18
C CYS A 101 -8.40 6.98 -6.73
N HIS A 102 -7.57 7.98 -6.47
CA HIS A 102 -7.37 8.53 -5.13
C HIS A 102 -8.69 8.91 -4.45
N ASN A 103 -8.97 8.30 -3.33
CA ASN A 103 -10.19 8.56 -2.54
C ASN A 103 -9.88 9.52 -1.37
N PRO A 104 -10.51 10.74 -1.29
CA PRO A 104 -11.75 11.11 -2.00
C PRO A 104 -11.55 12.04 -3.21
N THR A 105 -10.33 12.42 -3.59
CA THR A 105 -10.13 13.56 -4.51
C THR A 105 -10.30 13.22 -5.99
N GLY A 106 -10.08 11.97 -6.40
CA GLY A 106 -10.07 11.56 -7.80
C GLY A 106 -8.83 12.03 -8.59
N TYR A 107 -7.89 12.74 -7.96
CA TYR A 107 -6.62 13.12 -8.58
C TYR A 107 -5.56 12.06 -8.34
N ASP A 108 -4.90 11.63 -9.39
CA ASP A 108 -3.82 10.64 -9.32
C ASP A 108 -2.50 11.21 -9.83
N LEU A 109 -1.40 10.63 -9.38
CA LEU A 109 -0.06 10.99 -9.82
C LEU A 109 0.19 10.51 -11.26
N THR A 110 0.94 11.30 -12.03
CA THR A 110 1.50 10.87 -13.31
C THR A 110 2.68 9.91 -13.11
N GLU A 111 3.12 9.23 -14.18
CA GLU A 111 4.30 8.37 -14.10
C GLU A 111 5.56 9.13 -13.68
N GLU A 112 5.74 10.37 -14.17
CA GLU A 112 6.85 11.23 -13.79
C GLU A 112 6.82 11.58 -12.30
N GLN A 113 5.64 11.87 -11.78
CA GLN A 113 5.44 12.14 -10.36
C GLN A 113 5.69 10.89 -9.49
N TRP A 114 5.28 9.71 -9.96
CA TRP A 114 5.60 8.46 -9.29
C TRP A 114 7.10 8.19 -9.21
N LYS A 115 7.89 8.48 -10.27
CA LYS A 115 9.36 8.40 -10.24
C LYS A 115 9.96 9.26 -9.13
N VAL A 116 9.43 10.48 -8.96
CA VAL A 116 9.88 11.38 -7.89
C VAL A 116 9.53 10.83 -6.51
N VAL A 117 8.32 10.31 -6.31
CA VAL A 117 7.89 9.72 -5.03
C VAL A 117 8.74 8.50 -4.68
N ILE A 118 9.03 7.62 -5.64
CA ILE A 118 9.90 6.46 -5.45
C ILE A 118 11.31 6.90 -5.02
N ASP A 119 11.90 7.88 -5.69
CA ASP A 119 13.23 8.42 -5.34
C ASP A 119 13.26 8.99 -3.92
N ILE A 120 12.21 9.71 -3.52
CA ILE A 120 12.06 10.23 -2.15
C ILE A 120 11.99 9.08 -1.14
N CYS A 121 11.18 8.07 -1.41
CA CYS A 121 11.05 6.92 -0.52
C CYS A 121 12.39 6.17 -0.37
N GLN A 122 13.12 5.96 -1.46
CA GLN A 122 14.44 5.32 -1.43
C GLN A 122 15.45 6.13 -0.62
N LYS A 123 15.59 7.41 -0.92
CA LYS A 123 16.57 8.30 -0.27
C LYS A 123 16.23 8.57 1.19
N GLY A 124 14.93 8.69 1.49
CA GLY A 124 14.43 8.93 2.85
C GLY A 124 14.36 7.68 3.72
N GLY A 125 14.56 6.49 3.16
CA GLY A 125 14.36 5.23 3.89
C GLY A 125 12.92 5.06 4.38
N LEU A 126 11.94 5.53 3.58
CA LEU A 126 10.52 5.40 3.88
C LEU A 126 10.00 4.03 3.45
N THR A 127 8.94 3.56 4.08
CA THR A 127 8.29 2.28 3.74
C THR A 127 6.98 2.54 2.99
N PRO A 128 6.93 2.34 1.66
CA PRO A 128 5.71 2.53 0.89
C PRO A 128 4.68 1.43 1.17
N PHE A 129 3.43 1.83 1.37
CA PHE A 129 2.28 0.94 1.44
C PHE A 129 1.22 1.39 0.43
N LEU A 130 1.16 0.71 -0.70
CA LEU A 130 0.26 1.03 -1.78
C LEU A 130 -1.12 0.40 -1.55
N ASP A 131 -2.17 1.23 -1.60
CA ASP A 131 -3.56 0.78 -1.54
C ASP A 131 -4.16 0.72 -2.94
N MET A 132 -4.53 -0.49 -3.38
CA MET A 132 -5.14 -0.79 -4.66
C MET A 132 -6.58 -1.27 -4.46
N ALA A 133 -7.51 -0.32 -4.33
CA ALA A 133 -8.94 -0.63 -4.15
C ALA A 133 -9.73 -0.60 -5.47
N TYR A 134 -9.20 0.03 -6.53
CA TYR A 134 -9.95 0.39 -7.73
C TYR A 134 -9.25 -0.01 -9.03
N GLN A 135 -8.47 -1.09 -9.06
CA GLN A 135 -7.81 -1.55 -10.28
C GLN A 135 -8.82 -1.83 -11.39
N GLY A 136 -8.63 -1.21 -12.55
CA GLY A 136 -9.50 -1.30 -13.72
C GLY A 136 -10.60 -0.24 -13.78
N PHE A 137 -10.61 0.73 -12.85
CA PHE A 137 -11.66 1.78 -12.82
C PHE A 137 -11.23 3.11 -13.45
N ARG A 138 -9.94 3.32 -13.70
CA ARG A 138 -9.45 4.54 -14.31
C ARG A 138 -9.14 4.34 -15.80
N ASP A 139 -7.99 3.80 -16.12
CA ASP A 139 -7.47 3.68 -17.49
C ASP A 139 -7.47 2.22 -17.99
N GLY A 140 -7.42 1.25 -17.09
CA GLY A 140 -7.41 -0.17 -17.40
C GLY A 140 -6.73 -1.00 -16.32
N LEU A 141 -6.81 -2.34 -16.44
CA LEU A 141 -6.24 -3.25 -15.44
C LEU A 141 -4.73 -3.14 -15.35
N ASP A 142 -4.06 -2.95 -16.46
CA ASP A 142 -2.59 -2.87 -16.52
C ASP A 142 -2.10 -1.46 -16.22
N GLU A 143 -2.77 -0.45 -16.74
CA GLU A 143 -2.48 0.97 -16.57
C GLU A 143 -2.62 1.38 -15.10
N ASP A 144 -3.70 0.97 -14.45
CA ASP A 144 -3.96 1.28 -13.04
C ASP A 144 -2.93 0.63 -12.09
N ALA A 145 -2.27 -0.44 -12.54
CA ALA A 145 -1.19 -1.09 -11.79
C ALA A 145 0.20 -0.49 -12.03
N ALA A 146 0.33 0.52 -12.90
CA ALA A 146 1.62 1.10 -13.28
C ALA A 146 2.44 1.56 -12.08
N SER A 147 1.84 2.24 -11.11
CA SER A 147 2.51 2.69 -9.87
C SER A 147 3.16 1.53 -9.11
N ILE A 148 2.44 0.42 -8.92
CA ILE A 148 2.95 -0.78 -8.23
C ILE A 148 4.10 -1.41 -9.02
N ARG A 149 3.99 -1.49 -10.35
CA ARG A 149 5.04 -2.02 -11.22
C ARG A 149 6.29 -1.13 -11.23
N MET A 150 6.14 0.19 -11.10
CA MET A 150 7.25 1.11 -10.96
C MET A 150 7.99 0.91 -9.62
N PHE A 151 7.28 0.75 -8.51
CA PHE A 151 7.88 0.36 -7.24
C PHE A 151 8.58 -1.00 -7.33
N ALA A 152 7.98 -1.96 -8.01
CA ALA A 152 8.58 -3.27 -8.24
C ALA A 152 9.91 -3.16 -9.00
N ALA A 153 9.95 -2.35 -10.05
CA ALA A 153 11.15 -2.11 -10.86
C ALA A 153 12.25 -1.33 -10.12
N SER A 154 11.89 -0.57 -9.08
CA SER A 154 12.84 0.21 -8.29
C SER A 154 13.76 -0.64 -7.39
N GLY A 155 13.43 -1.91 -7.18
CA GLY A 155 14.15 -2.79 -6.26
C GLY A 155 13.87 -2.54 -4.77
N MET A 156 12.97 -1.64 -4.41
CA MET A 156 12.59 -1.39 -3.02
C MET A 156 11.76 -2.54 -2.44
N SER A 157 11.81 -2.69 -1.11
CA SER A 157 10.76 -3.40 -0.37
C SER A 157 9.57 -2.46 -0.14
N PHE A 158 8.36 -2.97 -0.30
CA PHE A 158 7.12 -2.21 -0.11
C PHE A 158 5.94 -3.15 0.12
N LEU A 159 4.81 -2.59 0.55
CA LEU A 159 3.58 -3.34 0.79
C LEU A 159 2.51 -2.95 -0.24
N VAL A 160 1.64 -3.90 -0.57
CA VAL A 160 0.47 -3.67 -1.42
C VAL A 160 -0.77 -4.27 -0.75
N ALA A 161 -1.78 -3.44 -0.51
CA ALA A 161 -3.13 -3.89 -0.17
C ALA A 161 -3.98 -3.93 -1.45
N THR A 162 -4.52 -5.08 -1.79
CA THR A 162 -5.41 -5.25 -2.95
C THR A 162 -6.81 -5.62 -2.48
N SER A 163 -7.82 -4.94 -3.03
CA SER A 163 -9.23 -5.24 -2.77
C SER A 163 -9.91 -5.77 -4.03
N PHE A 164 -10.71 -6.81 -3.88
CA PHE A 164 -11.57 -7.33 -4.95
C PHE A 164 -13.04 -6.93 -4.79
N SER A 165 -13.33 -6.06 -3.80
CA SER A 165 -14.69 -5.59 -3.53
C SER A 165 -15.31 -4.87 -4.72
N LYS A 166 -14.55 -3.99 -5.40
CA LYS A 166 -15.03 -3.23 -6.54
C LYS A 166 -14.68 -3.90 -7.86
N SER A 167 -13.40 -4.23 -8.09
CA SER A 167 -12.91 -4.80 -9.36
C SER A 167 -13.61 -6.10 -9.78
N PHE A 168 -14.01 -6.93 -8.83
CA PHE A 168 -14.73 -8.19 -9.09
C PHE A 168 -16.17 -8.18 -8.57
N ASN A 169 -16.65 -7.03 -8.08
CA ASN A 169 -17.97 -6.91 -7.45
C ASN A 169 -18.21 -7.90 -6.27
N LEU A 170 -17.14 -8.25 -5.56
CA LEU A 170 -17.17 -9.19 -4.43
C LEU A 170 -17.19 -8.45 -3.08
N TYR A 171 -18.01 -7.41 -2.98
CA TYR A 171 -17.99 -6.48 -1.84
C TYR A 171 -18.28 -7.18 -0.50
N ASN A 172 -19.30 -8.06 -0.47
CA ASN A 172 -19.73 -8.76 0.73
C ASN A 172 -18.90 -10.02 1.03
N GLU A 173 -18.19 -10.55 0.03
CA GLU A 173 -17.36 -11.75 0.18
C GLU A 173 -16.09 -11.51 0.97
N ARG A 174 -15.73 -10.25 1.20
CA ARG A 174 -14.56 -9.83 1.96
C ARG A 174 -13.27 -10.45 1.43
N ILE A 175 -13.03 -10.32 0.12
CA ILE A 175 -11.83 -10.84 -0.54
C ILE A 175 -10.87 -9.72 -0.88
N GLY A 176 -9.63 -9.88 -0.44
CA GLY A 176 -8.49 -9.01 -0.72
C GLY A 176 -7.19 -9.76 -0.52
N ALA A 177 -6.09 -9.06 -0.70
CA ALA A 177 -4.75 -9.62 -0.47
C ALA A 177 -3.81 -8.55 0.09
N LEU A 178 -2.94 -8.97 1.00
CA LEU A 178 -1.75 -8.22 1.37
C LEU A 178 -0.55 -8.90 0.73
N THR A 179 0.26 -8.13 0.01
CA THR A 179 1.56 -8.57 -0.48
C THR A 179 2.66 -7.72 0.13
N VAL A 180 3.66 -8.36 0.71
CA VAL A 180 4.92 -7.71 1.13
C VAL A 180 5.99 -8.10 0.14
N VAL A 181 6.51 -7.12 -0.58
CA VAL A 181 7.62 -7.31 -1.53
C VAL A 181 8.94 -7.16 -0.77
N CYS A 182 9.73 -8.21 -0.76
CA CYS A 182 10.98 -8.34 -0.03
C CYS A 182 12.20 -8.22 -0.95
N GLN A 183 13.41 -8.12 -0.38
CA GLN A 183 14.65 -8.08 -1.14
C GLN A 183 15.06 -9.47 -1.67
N SER A 184 14.59 -10.53 -1.03
CA SER A 184 14.90 -11.91 -1.41
C SER A 184 13.77 -12.87 -1.04
N LYS A 185 13.82 -14.08 -1.64
CA LYS A 185 12.92 -15.17 -1.24
C LYS A 185 13.12 -15.58 0.21
N ALA A 186 14.35 -15.60 0.69
CA ALA A 186 14.64 -15.97 2.09
C ALA A 186 13.97 -14.99 3.07
N GLU A 187 14.00 -13.69 2.78
CA GLU A 187 13.28 -12.68 3.57
C GLU A 187 11.77 -12.87 3.45
N ALA A 188 11.24 -13.12 2.26
CA ALA A 188 9.81 -13.36 2.05
C ALA A 188 9.31 -14.58 2.84
N ASP A 189 10.10 -15.65 2.95
CA ASP A 189 9.76 -16.83 3.74
C ASP A 189 9.67 -16.49 5.25
N VAL A 190 10.57 -15.66 5.77
CA VAL A 190 10.51 -15.16 7.15
C VAL A 190 9.32 -14.24 7.37
N VAL A 191 9.12 -13.27 6.47
CA VAL A 191 7.96 -12.35 6.52
C VAL A 191 6.65 -13.13 6.51
N MET A 192 6.54 -14.16 5.67
CA MET A 192 5.35 -15.02 5.62
C MET A 192 5.03 -15.67 6.96
N THR A 193 6.03 -16.11 7.71
CA THR A 193 5.80 -16.68 9.05
C THR A 193 5.25 -15.65 10.04
N GLN A 194 5.75 -14.42 9.98
CA GLN A 194 5.29 -13.32 10.85
C GLN A 194 3.88 -12.85 10.44
N LEU A 195 3.60 -12.73 9.15
CA LEU A 195 2.24 -12.41 8.67
C LEU A 195 1.22 -13.45 9.14
N LYS A 196 1.57 -14.75 9.09
CA LYS A 196 0.70 -15.82 9.62
C LYS A 196 0.43 -15.66 11.12
N ALA A 197 1.42 -15.21 11.91
CA ALA A 197 1.23 -14.93 13.34
C ALA A 197 0.25 -13.76 13.55
N VAL A 198 0.39 -12.66 12.82
CA VAL A 198 -0.55 -11.52 12.87
C VAL A 198 -1.96 -11.96 12.47
N VAL A 199 -2.09 -12.70 11.37
CA VAL A 199 -3.39 -13.24 10.91
C VAL A 199 -4.01 -14.15 11.96
N ARG A 200 -3.20 -15.02 12.61
CA ARG A 200 -3.68 -15.95 13.63
C ARG A 200 -4.31 -15.23 14.83
N CYS A 201 -3.81 -14.07 15.18
CA CYS A 201 -4.36 -13.24 16.27
C CYS A 201 -5.53 -12.34 15.83
N ASN A 202 -5.79 -12.21 14.53
CA ASN A 202 -6.84 -11.35 13.99
C ASN A 202 -8.07 -12.16 13.56
N TYR A 203 -8.01 -12.81 12.40
CA TYR A 203 -9.13 -13.60 11.84
C TYR A 203 -8.81 -15.09 11.65
N SER A 204 -7.65 -15.53 12.13
CA SER A 204 -7.16 -16.92 12.10
C SER A 204 -6.83 -17.43 10.69
N ASN A 205 -7.81 -17.45 9.80
CA ASN A 205 -7.70 -17.76 8.38
C ASN A 205 -8.86 -17.10 7.62
N PRO A 206 -8.70 -16.81 6.33
CA PRO A 206 -9.77 -16.25 5.53
C PRO A 206 -10.89 -17.27 5.29
N PRO A 207 -12.11 -16.82 4.90
CA PRO A 207 -13.17 -17.71 4.46
C PRO A 207 -12.72 -18.57 3.29
N ALA A 208 -13.10 -19.85 3.30
CA ALA A 208 -12.84 -20.78 2.21
C ALA A 208 -14.13 -20.95 1.39
N HIS A 209 -14.37 -20.03 0.44
CA HIS A 209 -15.47 -20.11 -0.50
C HIS A 209 -15.03 -20.89 -1.75
N GLY A 210 -15.80 -21.86 -2.15
CA GLY A 210 -15.60 -22.66 -3.35
C GLY A 210 -14.94 -23.98 -3.13
#